data_2c554eab3d89210f2d3ed92c4a0da801
#
_entry.id   2c554eab3d89210f2d3ed92c4a0da801
#
_cell.length_a   1.000
_cell.length_b   1.000
_cell.length_c   1.000
_cell.angle_alpha   90.00
_cell.angle_beta   90.00
_cell.angle_gamma   90.00
#
_symmetry.space_group_name_H-M   'P 1'
#
loop_
_entity.id
_entity.type
_entity.pdbx_description
1 polymer ?
#
loop_
_entity_poly.entity_id
_entity_poly.type
_entity_poly.pdbx_seq_one_letter_code
_entity_poly.pdbx_strand_id
1 'polypeptide(L)'
;MRLRTLPALVVTAALLASSALTLTAAEAAPKGPRKLTIGHSVKDRPIKAWRLGDPSAKTKVLVFSAMHGDEVAPRTILRNLRDGSDIANVDLWVVPVVNPDAVARDSRYNARGVDVNRNFPVAWKKRKHAGSRPASQPETRALMKLTNRVDPDYVINFHQPLYGIDTTDSRSPAFADSLRRNLKLPAKAFRCGSGCHGTFTQWFDETHDGTTITVELGRKPTRAYLTRT
;
A
#
# COMPACT_ATOMS: atom_id res chain seq x y z
N MET A 1 69.43 -68.69 -21.06
CA MET A 1 69.10 -68.23 -19.72
C MET A 1 68.40 -66.86 -19.93
N ARG A 2 67.09 -66.78 -19.91
CA ARG A 2 66.33 -65.54 -20.15
C ARG A 2 65.63 -65.16 -18.85
N LEU A 3 65.97 -63.99 -18.27
CA LEU A 3 65.28 -63.36 -17.15
C LEU A 3 63.97 -62.76 -17.65
N ARG A 4 62.89 -63.11 -16.99
CA ARG A 4 61.57 -62.49 -17.16
C ARG A 4 61.40 -61.38 -16.12
N THR A 5 61.28 -60.18 -16.60
CA THR A 5 60.84 -59.00 -15.78
C THR A 5 59.32 -58.95 -15.60
N LEU A 6 58.86 -58.83 -14.35
CA LEU A 6 57.49 -58.62 -13.99
C LEU A 6 57.13 -57.14 -14.10
N PRO A 7 55.93 -56.77 -14.54
CA PRO A 7 55.54 -55.38 -14.57
C PRO A 7 54.94 -54.93 -13.20
N ALA A 8 55.34 -53.73 -12.83
CA ALA A 8 54.82 -53.04 -11.63
C ALA A 8 53.35 -52.59 -11.81
N LEU A 9 52.53 -52.93 -10.82
CA LEU A 9 51.13 -52.53 -10.72
C LEU A 9 51.11 -51.12 -10.14
N VAL A 10 50.65 -50.15 -10.93
CA VAL A 10 50.38 -48.77 -10.46
C VAL A 10 48.93 -48.73 -9.95
N VAL A 11 48.77 -48.57 -8.62
CA VAL A 11 47.47 -48.36 -7.99
C VAL A 11 47.20 -46.85 -7.97
N THR A 12 46.33 -46.38 -8.86
CA THR A 12 45.83 -45.00 -8.84
C THR A 12 44.71 -44.90 -7.82
N ALA A 13 44.96 -44.23 -6.70
CA ALA A 13 43.91 -43.85 -5.72
C ALA A 13 43.09 -42.69 -6.25
N ALA A 14 41.86 -42.93 -6.61
CA ALA A 14 40.89 -41.87 -6.97
C ALA A 14 40.36 -41.23 -5.69
N LEU A 15 40.76 -39.98 -5.44
CA LEU A 15 40.18 -39.13 -4.42
C LEU A 15 38.78 -38.65 -4.88
N LEU A 16 37.73 -39.25 -4.33
CA LEU A 16 36.36 -38.74 -4.44
C LEU A 16 36.23 -37.52 -3.54
N ALA A 17 36.29 -36.33 -4.12
CA ALA A 17 35.93 -35.09 -3.45
C ALA A 17 34.39 -35.01 -3.31
N SER A 18 33.89 -35.34 -2.13
CA SER A 18 32.47 -35.11 -1.78
C SER A 18 32.21 -33.61 -1.59
N SER A 19 31.67 -32.96 -2.61
CA SER A 19 31.18 -31.59 -2.51
C SER A 19 29.89 -31.62 -1.68
N ALA A 20 30.00 -31.31 -0.40
CA ALA A 20 28.85 -31.08 0.45
C ALA A 20 28.17 -29.75 -0.04
N LEU A 21 27.07 -29.88 -0.77
CA LEU A 21 26.17 -28.75 -1.01
C LEU A 21 25.57 -28.33 0.35
N THR A 22 26.13 -27.30 0.95
CA THR A 22 25.43 -26.62 2.06
C THR A 22 24.23 -25.91 1.50
N LEU A 23 23.03 -26.52 1.65
CA LEU A 23 21.77 -25.79 1.52
C LEU A 23 21.79 -24.71 2.61
N THR A 24 22.08 -23.48 2.24
CA THR A 24 21.77 -22.34 3.09
C THR A 24 20.24 -22.29 3.19
N ALA A 25 19.71 -22.63 4.36
CA ALA A 25 18.30 -22.40 4.67
C ALA A 25 18.03 -20.92 4.40
N ALA A 26 17.13 -20.64 3.46
CA ALA A 26 16.64 -19.29 3.25
C ALA A 26 16.08 -18.81 4.59
N GLU A 27 16.74 -17.82 5.18
CA GLU A 27 16.30 -17.22 6.43
C GLU A 27 14.86 -16.75 6.24
N ALA A 28 13.93 -17.35 6.99
CA ALA A 28 12.52 -16.99 6.91
C ALA A 28 12.40 -15.48 7.17
N ALA A 29 11.79 -14.75 6.25
CA ALA A 29 11.60 -13.31 6.40
C ALA A 29 10.96 -13.02 7.77
N PRO A 30 11.39 -11.98 8.48
CA PRO A 30 10.93 -11.71 9.84
C PRO A 30 9.41 -11.61 9.87
N LYS A 31 8.77 -12.46 10.67
CA LYS A 31 7.33 -12.43 10.92
C LYS A 31 7.02 -11.16 11.72
N GLY A 32 6.37 -10.20 11.11
CA GLY A 32 5.91 -8.98 11.77
C GLY A 32 5.88 -7.75 10.87
N PRO A 33 5.21 -6.68 11.31
CA PRO A 33 5.04 -5.46 10.52
C PRO A 33 6.38 -4.78 10.21
N ARG A 34 6.78 -4.77 8.94
CA ARG A 34 7.97 -4.01 8.50
C ARG A 34 7.61 -2.55 8.25
N LYS A 35 8.13 -1.67 9.11
CA LYS A 35 7.94 -0.22 9.00
C LYS A 35 8.92 0.41 8.02
N LEU A 36 8.42 1.31 7.16
CA LEU A 36 9.21 2.08 6.21
C LEU A 36 8.81 3.56 6.24
N THR A 37 9.77 4.45 5.99
CA THR A 37 9.48 5.84 5.63
C THR A 37 9.44 5.92 4.11
N ILE A 38 8.29 6.30 3.55
CA ILE A 38 8.06 6.38 2.09
C ILE A 38 8.32 7.78 1.53
N GLY A 39 8.47 8.75 2.39
CA GLY A 39 8.73 10.15 2.07
C GLY A 39 8.49 11.05 3.27
N HIS A 40 8.55 12.35 3.05
CA HIS A 40 8.30 13.37 4.06
C HIS A 40 7.28 14.39 3.56
N SER A 41 6.53 14.98 4.47
CA SER A 41 5.58 16.07 4.18
C SER A 41 6.31 17.38 3.90
N VAL A 42 5.55 18.43 3.58
CA VAL A 42 6.11 19.79 3.39
C VAL A 42 6.92 20.27 4.59
N LYS A 43 6.50 19.94 5.82
CA LYS A 43 7.21 20.29 7.08
C LYS A 43 8.14 19.17 7.57
N ASP A 44 8.64 18.37 6.65
CA ASP A 44 9.60 17.28 6.91
C ASP A 44 9.13 16.21 7.91
N ARG A 45 7.82 16.06 8.12
CA ARG A 45 7.28 14.96 8.93
C ARG A 45 7.30 13.66 8.12
N PRO A 46 7.81 12.54 8.69
CA PRO A 46 7.90 11.28 7.95
C PRO A 46 6.51 10.72 7.65
N ILE A 47 6.31 10.32 6.39
CA ILE A 47 5.16 9.54 5.94
C ILE A 47 5.55 8.08 6.06
N LYS A 48 4.81 7.33 6.89
CA LYS A 48 5.16 5.96 7.25
C LYS A 48 4.21 4.96 6.60
N ALA A 49 4.78 3.88 6.09
CA ALA A 49 4.07 2.69 5.63
C ALA A 49 4.49 1.48 6.46
N TRP A 50 3.62 0.49 6.55
CA TRP A 50 3.89 -0.83 7.12
C TRP A 50 3.57 -1.87 6.06
N ARG A 51 4.48 -2.84 5.88
CA ARG A 51 4.24 -4.04 5.08
C ARG A 51 3.91 -5.17 6.03
N LEU A 52 2.78 -5.81 5.82
CA LEU A 52 2.19 -6.85 6.63
C LEU A 52 1.94 -8.08 5.76
N GLY A 53 1.70 -9.23 6.39
CA GLY A 53 1.35 -10.44 5.70
C GLY A 53 2.53 -11.14 5.03
N ASP A 54 2.28 -11.77 3.90
CA ASP A 54 3.26 -12.55 3.16
C ASP A 54 3.86 -11.76 1.99
N PRO A 55 5.15 -11.37 2.08
CA PRO A 55 5.82 -10.65 0.99
C PRO A 55 5.92 -11.41 -0.33
N SER A 56 5.73 -12.73 -0.32
CA SER A 56 5.76 -13.59 -1.51
C SER A 56 4.36 -13.81 -2.12
N ALA A 57 3.31 -13.34 -1.44
CA ALA A 57 1.94 -13.48 -1.94
C ALA A 57 1.77 -12.79 -3.29
N LYS A 58 1.02 -13.44 -4.18
CA LYS A 58 0.68 -12.89 -5.50
C LYS A 58 -0.24 -11.69 -5.38
N THR A 59 -1.19 -11.73 -4.44
CA THR A 59 -2.14 -10.64 -4.21
C THR A 59 -1.51 -9.55 -3.37
N LYS A 60 -1.45 -8.34 -3.92
CA LYS A 60 -0.92 -7.15 -3.27
C LYS A 60 -2.04 -6.16 -3.00
N VAL A 61 -2.10 -5.67 -1.78
CA VAL A 61 -3.12 -4.71 -1.35
C VAL A 61 -2.47 -3.48 -0.73
N LEU A 62 -2.92 -2.30 -1.14
CA LEU A 62 -2.53 -1.03 -0.54
C LEU A 62 -3.74 -0.40 0.16
N VAL A 63 -3.59 -0.09 1.44
CA VAL A 63 -4.64 0.60 2.22
C VAL A 63 -4.05 1.89 2.78
N PHE A 64 -4.75 3.01 2.58
CA PHE A 64 -4.30 4.28 3.15
C PHE A 64 -5.44 5.15 3.64
N SER A 65 -5.09 6.12 4.51
CA SER A 65 -6.03 7.09 5.06
C SER A 65 -5.37 8.43 5.36
N ALA A 66 -6.16 9.36 5.89
CA ALA A 66 -5.71 10.69 6.32
C ALA A 66 -4.87 11.42 5.24
N MET A 67 -5.36 11.39 4.00
CA MET A 67 -4.93 12.29 2.94
C MET A 67 -5.39 13.71 3.23
N HIS A 68 -6.57 13.83 3.89
CA HIS A 68 -7.06 15.03 4.52
C HIS A 68 -6.92 14.88 6.05
N GLY A 69 -6.47 15.93 6.73
CA GLY A 69 -6.13 15.87 8.15
C GLY A 69 -7.36 15.94 9.07
N ASP A 70 -8.49 16.39 8.58
CA ASP A 70 -9.81 16.41 9.23
C ASP A 70 -10.58 15.08 9.05
N GLU A 71 -10.01 14.10 8.35
CA GLU A 71 -10.60 12.79 8.08
C GLU A 71 -9.80 11.66 8.78
N VAL A 72 -9.69 11.71 10.11
CA VAL A 72 -8.71 10.89 10.86
C VAL A 72 -9.25 9.60 11.47
N ALA A 73 -10.56 9.38 11.48
CA ALA A 73 -11.15 8.18 12.11
C ALA A 73 -10.68 6.86 11.45
N PRO A 74 -10.51 6.76 10.12
CA PRO A 74 -10.02 5.53 9.49
C PRO A 74 -8.64 5.08 9.98
N ARG A 75 -7.81 5.96 10.51
CA ARG A 75 -6.52 5.60 11.09
C ARG A 75 -6.61 4.53 12.18
N THR A 76 -7.74 4.46 12.88
CA THR A 76 -7.96 3.42 13.90
C THR A 76 -8.06 2.06 13.25
N ILE A 77 -8.83 1.93 12.16
CA ILE A 77 -8.93 0.69 11.37
C ILE A 77 -7.53 0.26 10.88
N LEU A 78 -6.77 1.20 10.30
CA LEU A 78 -5.45 0.89 9.77
C LEU A 78 -4.43 0.51 10.86
N ARG A 79 -4.57 1.07 12.07
CA ARG A 79 -3.76 0.64 13.23
C ARG A 79 -4.14 -0.77 13.67
N ASN A 80 -5.44 -1.09 13.71
CA ASN A 80 -5.88 -2.44 14.05
C ASN A 80 -5.37 -3.48 13.04
N LEU A 81 -5.35 -3.17 11.75
CA LEU A 81 -4.73 -4.02 10.74
C LEU A 81 -3.23 -4.24 11.01
N ARG A 82 -2.53 -3.21 11.43
CA ARG A 82 -1.10 -3.27 11.73
C ARG A 82 -0.79 -4.05 13.02
N ASP A 83 -1.59 -3.85 14.05
CA ASP A 83 -1.33 -4.32 15.42
C ASP A 83 -2.16 -5.56 15.78
N GLY A 84 -3.00 -6.03 14.87
CA GLY A 84 -3.92 -7.17 15.04
C GLY A 84 -3.29 -8.52 14.73
N SER A 85 -4.15 -9.48 14.39
CA SER A 85 -3.74 -10.84 14.05
C SER A 85 -2.88 -10.89 12.78
N ASP A 86 -2.09 -11.97 12.66
CA ASP A 86 -1.29 -12.23 11.47
C ASP A 86 -2.18 -12.28 10.21
N ILE A 87 -1.68 -11.66 9.16
CA ILE A 87 -2.32 -11.64 7.84
C ILE A 87 -1.61 -12.65 6.96
N ALA A 88 -2.36 -13.55 6.33
CA ALA A 88 -1.83 -14.58 5.46
C ALA A 88 -2.30 -14.40 4.01
N ASN A 89 -1.53 -14.95 3.07
CA ASN A 89 -1.86 -15.03 1.63
C ASN A 89 -2.02 -13.67 0.92
N VAL A 90 -1.59 -12.56 1.53
CA VAL A 90 -1.65 -11.21 0.98
C VAL A 90 -0.39 -10.43 1.35
N ASP A 91 0.21 -9.72 0.40
CA ASP A 91 1.21 -8.68 0.64
C ASP A 91 0.49 -7.35 0.89
N LEU A 92 0.24 -7.04 2.16
CA LEU A 92 -0.55 -5.87 2.55
C LEU A 92 0.35 -4.68 2.91
N TRP A 93 0.10 -3.56 2.28
CA TRP A 93 0.74 -2.28 2.56
C TRP A 93 -0.24 -1.31 3.20
N VAL A 94 0.12 -0.75 4.35
CA VAL A 94 -0.75 0.13 5.14
C VAL A 94 -0.08 1.48 5.36
N VAL A 95 -0.76 2.57 4.99
CA VAL A 95 -0.31 3.96 5.20
C VAL A 95 -1.37 4.70 6.03
N PRO A 96 -1.31 4.71 7.36
CA PRO A 96 -2.35 5.30 8.20
C PRO A 96 -2.47 6.82 8.08
N VAL A 97 -1.39 7.50 7.67
CA VAL A 97 -1.37 8.96 7.52
C VAL A 97 -0.56 9.33 6.28
N VAL A 98 -1.26 9.72 5.22
CA VAL A 98 -0.63 10.23 3.99
C VAL A 98 -0.14 11.66 4.18
N ASN A 99 -0.88 12.49 4.94
CA ASN A 99 -0.61 13.92 5.10
C ASN A 99 -0.47 14.30 6.58
N PRO A 100 0.71 14.06 7.18
CA PRO A 100 0.91 14.33 8.61
C PRO A 100 0.88 15.81 8.98
N ASP A 101 1.12 16.71 8.04
CA ASP A 101 1.00 18.16 8.28
C ASP A 101 -0.47 18.58 8.39
N ALA A 102 -1.34 18.02 7.57
CA ALA A 102 -2.77 18.26 7.61
C ALA A 102 -3.36 17.73 8.93
N VAL A 103 -2.98 16.50 9.32
CA VAL A 103 -3.42 15.90 10.59
C VAL A 103 -3.02 16.74 11.79
N ALA A 104 -1.79 17.29 11.81
CA ALA A 104 -1.32 18.12 12.91
C ALA A 104 -2.07 19.45 13.05
N ARG A 105 -2.85 19.86 12.05
CA ARG A 105 -3.59 21.12 12.00
C ARG A 105 -5.11 20.94 11.88
N ASP A 106 -5.58 19.70 11.92
CA ASP A 106 -6.98 19.37 11.68
C ASP A 106 -7.52 20.06 10.40
N SER A 107 -6.80 19.88 9.31
CA SER A 107 -7.04 20.61 8.06
C SER A 107 -7.15 19.65 6.87
N ARG A 108 -8.03 19.95 5.94
CA ARG A 108 -8.11 19.24 4.67
C ARG A 108 -6.80 19.36 3.86
N TYR A 109 -6.12 20.50 3.96
CA TYR A 109 -5.01 20.87 3.10
C TYR A 109 -3.65 20.61 3.75
N ASN A 110 -2.63 20.28 2.93
CA ASN A 110 -1.26 20.18 3.42
C ASN A 110 -0.68 21.56 3.85
N ALA A 111 0.58 21.59 4.30
CA ALA A 111 1.18 22.80 4.82
C ALA A 111 1.34 23.95 3.79
N ARG A 112 1.15 23.67 2.51
CA ARG A 112 1.12 24.67 1.43
C ARG A 112 -0.30 25.06 1.00
N GLY A 113 -1.33 24.64 1.73
CA GLY A 113 -2.73 24.90 1.37
C GLY A 113 -3.21 24.10 0.16
N VAL A 114 -2.58 22.96 -0.15
CA VAL A 114 -2.93 22.11 -1.28
C VAL A 114 -3.74 20.91 -0.79
N ASP A 115 -4.83 20.61 -1.48
CA ASP A 115 -5.56 19.34 -1.38
C ASP A 115 -4.74 18.27 -2.09
N VAL A 116 -4.15 17.35 -1.34
CA VAL A 116 -3.31 16.26 -1.88
C VAL A 116 -4.11 15.41 -2.86
N ASN A 117 -5.42 15.23 -2.64
CA ASN A 117 -6.32 14.51 -3.53
C ASN A 117 -6.84 15.36 -4.72
N ARG A 118 -6.16 16.45 -5.03
CA ARG A 118 -6.35 17.27 -6.24
C ARG A 118 -5.00 17.54 -6.95
N ASN A 119 -3.96 16.80 -6.55
CA ASN A 119 -2.60 17.05 -7.03
C ASN A 119 -2.00 15.86 -7.84
N PHE A 120 -2.76 14.77 -8.08
CA PHE A 120 -2.33 13.67 -8.94
C PHE A 120 -2.40 14.07 -10.43
N PRO A 121 -1.54 13.45 -11.31
CA PRO A 121 -1.36 13.94 -12.68
C PRO A 121 -2.59 13.82 -13.58
N VAL A 122 -3.31 12.68 -13.50
CA VAL A 122 -4.43 12.40 -14.41
C VAL A 122 -5.59 13.35 -14.14
N ALA A 123 -6.15 13.88 -15.21
CA ALA A 123 -7.22 14.88 -15.18
C ALA A 123 -6.93 16.12 -14.31
N TRP A 124 -5.67 16.38 -13.96
CA TRP A 124 -5.30 17.55 -13.17
C TRP A 124 -5.70 18.85 -13.85
N LYS A 125 -6.20 19.79 -13.08
CA LYS A 125 -6.55 21.15 -13.54
C LYS A 125 -5.95 22.17 -12.59
N LYS A 126 -5.42 23.27 -13.16
CA LYS A 126 -4.96 24.42 -12.37
C LYS A 126 -6.16 25.11 -11.73
N ARG A 127 -6.37 24.85 -10.45
CA ARG A 127 -7.46 25.43 -9.63
C ARG A 127 -6.95 25.75 -8.23
N LYS A 128 -7.75 26.48 -7.46
CA LYS A 128 -7.50 26.72 -6.05
C LYS A 128 -7.26 25.36 -5.34
N HIS A 129 -6.25 25.29 -4.52
CA HIS A 129 -5.83 24.10 -3.77
C HIS A 129 -5.36 22.88 -4.59
N ALA A 130 -5.19 22.97 -5.91
CA ALA A 130 -4.68 21.85 -6.72
C ALA A 130 -3.12 21.81 -6.81
N GLY A 131 -2.44 22.77 -6.21
CA GLY A 131 -1.00 22.93 -6.34
C GLY A 131 -0.60 23.71 -7.61
N SER A 132 0.69 24.00 -7.74
CA SER A 132 1.24 24.80 -8.87
C SER A 132 1.30 23.99 -10.18
N ARG A 133 1.43 22.68 -10.09
CA ARG A 133 1.48 21.71 -11.19
C ARG A 133 1.11 20.31 -10.68
N PRO A 134 0.84 19.34 -11.56
CA PRO A 134 0.65 17.94 -11.17
C PRO A 134 1.83 17.46 -10.31
N ALA A 135 1.54 16.62 -9.32
CA ALA A 135 2.52 16.04 -8.41
C ALA A 135 3.51 17.05 -7.78
N SER A 136 3.06 18.29 -7.59
CA SER A 136 3.90 19.34 -6.97
C SER A 136 4.12 19.10 -5.47
N GLN A 137 3.26 18.31 -4.81
CA GLN A 137 3.33 18.12 -3.38
C GLN A 137 4.16 16.86 -3.01
N PRO A 138 4.98 16.93 -1.96
CA PRO A 138 5.81 15.80 -1.54
C PRO A 138 4.96 14.62 -1.08
N GLU A 139 3.82 14.83 -0.42
CA GLU A 139 2.89 13.80 0.00
C GLU A 139 2.32 13.03 -1.20
N THR A 140 1.93 13.73 -2.26
CA THR A 140 1.47 13.14 -3.53
C THR A 140 2.56 12.26 -4.13
N ARG A 141 3.80 12.78 -4.25
CA ARG A 141 4.92 12.03 -4.82
C ARG A 141 5.30 10.81 -3.98
N ALA A 142 5.24 10.92 -2.66
CA ALA A 142 5.53 9.81 -1.76
C ALA A 142 4.54 8.65 -1.96
N LEU A 143 3.25 8.96 -2.02
CA LEU A 143 2.21 7.95 -2.26
C LEU A 143 2.33 7.35 -3.66
N MET A 144 2.51 8.15 -4.70
CA MET A 144 2.74 7.68 -6.08
C MET A 144 3.95 6.74 -6.17
N LYS A 145 5.09 7.10 -5.54
CA LYS A 145 6.29 6.26 -5.53
C LYS A 145 6.05 4.92 -4.84
N LEU A 146 5.32 4.91 -3.74
CA LEU A 146 4.95 3.68 -3.06
C LEU A 146 4.05 2.82 -3.95
N THR A 147 2.97 3.41 -4.49
CA THR A 147 2.00 2.73 -5.35
C THR A 147 2.68 2.10 -6.56
N ASN A 148 3.51 2.86 -7.29
CA ASN A 148 4.27 2.33 -8.44
C ASN A 148 5.24 1.20 -8.06
N ARG A 149 5.82 1.23 -6.84
CA ARG A 149 6.72 0.17 -6.37
C ARG A 149 5.99 -1.09 -5.97
N VAL A 150 4.83 -0.94 -5.34
CA VAL A 150 4.00 -2.06 -4.87
C VAL A 150 3.27 -2.67 -6.04
N ASP A 151 2.75 -1.83 -6.94
CA ASP A 151 1.88 -2.21 -8.06
C ASP A 151 0.73 -3.10 -7.54
N PRO A 152 -0.20 -2.54 -6.74
CA PRO A 152 -1.19 -3.32 -6.02
C PRO A 152 -2.35 -3.74 -6.91
N ASP A 153 -2.83 -4.98 -6.73
CA ASP A 153 -4.05 -5.49 -7.35
C ASP A 153 -5.29 -4.77 -6.81
N TYR A 154 -5.25 -4.39 -5.52
CA TYR A 154 -6.36 -3.71 -4.85
C TYR A 154 -5.86 -2.53 -4.01
N VAL A 155 -6.57 -1.41 -4.11
CA VAL A 155 -6.35 -0.23 -3.27
C VAL A 155 -7.62 0.12 -2.52
N ILE A 156 -7.50 0.34 -1.20
CA ILE A 156 -8.57 0.88 -0.36
C ILE A 156 -8.17 2.28 0.09
N ASN A 157 -8.90 3.27 -0.38
CA ASN A 157 -8.68 4.67 -0.09
C ASN A 157 -9.74 5.17 0.91
N PHE A 158 -9.35 5.34 2.18
CA PHE A 158 -10.28 5.76 3.23
C PHE A 158 -10.38 7.27 3.36
N HIS A 159 -11.62 7.74 3.36
CA HIS A 159 -12.04 9.12 3.56
C HIS A 159 -13.19 9.27 4.58
N GLN A 160 -13.63 10.52 4.79
CA GLN A 160 -14.81 10.97 5.51
C GLN A 160 -15.38 12.23 4.82
N PRO A 161 -16.66 12.62 4.97
CA PRO A 161 -17.68 12.03 5.84
C PRO A 161 -18.89 11.43 5.10
N LEU A 162 -18.77 11.04 3.82
CA LEU A 162 -19.94 10.79 2.94
C LEU A 162 -20.70 9.50 3.22
N TYR A 163 -20.18 8.60 4.06
CA TYR A 163 -20.82 7.38 4.51
C TYR A 163 -21.24 6.45 3.37
N GLY A 164 -20.34 5.62 2.91
CA GLY A 164 -20.58 4.63 1.85
C GLY A 164 -19.31 4.10 1.20
N ILE A 165 -19.48 3.23 0.23
CA ILE A 165 -18.41 2.69 -0.61
C ILE A 165 -18.73 3.07 -2.05
N ASP A 166 -17.75 3.68 -2.73
CA ASP A 166 -17.89 4.02 -4.13
C ASP A 166 -17.95 2.75 -4.99
N THR A 167 -19.04 2.62 -5.71
CA THR A 167 -19.28 1.48 -6.61
C THR A 167 -19.42 1.92 -8.06
N THR A 168 -19.23 3.22 -8.35
CA THR A 168 -19.54 3.80 -9.67
C THR A 168 -18.60 3.31 -10.75
N ASP A 169 -17.30 3.20 -10.44
CA ASP A 169 -16.25 2.92 -11.42
C ASP A 169 -15.36 1.73 -11.01
N SER A 170 -15.89 0.84 -10.16
CA SER A 170 -15.13 -0.31 -9.68
C SER A 170 -14.88 -1.32 -10.80
N ARG A 171 -13.61 -1.54 -11.14
CA ARG A 171 -13.18 -2.64 -12.02
C ARG A 171 -13.43 -4.02 -11.40
N SER A 172 -13.72 -4.08 -10.09
CA SER A 172 -14.05 -5.31 -9.38
C SER A 172 -15.29 -5.12 -8.50
N PRO A 173 -16.49 -5.31 -9.05
CA PRO A 173 -17.74 -5.26 -8.27
C PRO A 173 -17.75 -6.22 -7.08
N ALA A 174 -17.15 -7.41 -7.24
CA ALA A 174 -17.06 -8.41 -6.17
C ALA A 174 -16.22 -7.90 -4.98
N PHE A 175 -15.13 -7.17 -5.23
CA PHE A 175 -14.30 -6.56 -4.18
C PHE A 175 -15.06 -5.41 -3.48
N ALA A 176 -15.71 -4.54 -4.23
CA ALA A 176 -16.56 -3.47 -3.67
C ALA A 176 -17.67 -4.04 -2.77
N ASP A 177 -18.33 -5.10 -3.23
CA ASP A 177 -19.36 -5.80 -2.45
C ASP A 177 -18.82 -6.48 -1.19
N SER A 178 -17.64 -7.08 -1.26
CA SER A 178 -16.95 -7.64 -0.10
C SER A 178 -16.67 -6.56 0.94
N LEU A 179 -16.09 -5.43 0.54
CA LEU A 179 -15.85 -4.30 1.44
C LEU A 179 -17.16 -3.76 2.05
N ARG A 180 -18.20 -3.63 1.25
CA ARG A 180 -19.52 -3.16 1.71
C ARG A 180 -20.10 -4.05 2.82
N ARG A 181 -20.04 -5.38 2.63
CA ARG A 181 -20.54 -6.34 3.64
C ARG A 181 -19.71 -6.30 4.92
N ASN A 182 -18.38 -6.31 4.78
CA ASN A 182 -17.47 -6.35 5.93
C ASN A 182 -17.47 -5.02 6.71
N LEU A 183 -17.42 -3.89 6.02
CA LEU A 183 -17.44 -2.58 6.65
C LEU A 183 -18.87 -2.13 7.04
N LYS A 184 -19.92 -2.87 6.64
CA LYS A 184 -21.34 -2.52 6.86
C LYS A 184 -21.67 -1.10 6.41
N LEU A 185 -21.16 -0.73 5.24
CA LEU A 185 -21.41 0.55 4.59
C LEU A 185 -22.30 0.35 3.36
N PRO A 186 -23.20 1.31 3.04
CA PRO A 186 -23.99 1.24 1.82
C PRO A 186 -23.15 1.43 0.57
N ALA A 187 -23.59 0.85 -0.54
CA ALA A 187 -23.09 1.23 -1.87
C ALA A 187 -23.54 2.68 -2.16
N LYS A 188 -22.64 3.49 -2.70
CA LYS A 188 -22.90 4.89 -2.99
C LYS A 188 -22.11 5.37 -4.19
N ALA A 189 -22.73 6.14 -5.07
CA ALA A 189 -22.05 6.82 -6.15
C ALA A 189 -21.53 8.18 -5.65
N PHE A 190 -20.22 8.33 -5.54
CA PHE A 190 -19.62 9.61 -5.16
C PHE A 190 -19.40 10.49 -6.40
N ARG A 191 -20.49 11.01 -6.94
CA ARG A 191 -20.44 11.91 -8.09
C ARG A 191 -19.98 13.29 -7.65
N CYS A 192 -18.73 13.61 -7.90
CA CYS A 192 -18.18 14.95 -7.59
C CYS A 192 -18.22 15.92 -8.81
N GLY A 193 -18.87 15.54 -9.89
CA GLY A 193 -19.07 16.37 -11.07
C GLY A 193 -17.76 17.02 -11.54
N SER A 194 -17.78 18.32 -11.81
CA SER A 194 -16.57 19.07 -12.19
C SER A 194 -15.55 19.27 -11.06
N GLY A 195 -15.85 18.84 -9.83
CA GLY A 195 -14.95 18.90 -8.67
C GLY A 195 -13.91 17.79 -8.61
N CYS A 196 -14.17 16.66 -9.26
CA CYS A 196 -13.22 15.54 -9.34
C CYS A 196 -12.21 15.76 -10.45
N HIS A 197 -11.03 16.17 -10.08
CA HIS A 197 -9.88 16.31 -10.98
C HIS A 197 -8.57 16.13 -10.19
N GLY A 198 -7.61 15.45 -10.77
CA GLY A 198 -6.31 15.20 -10.14
C GLY A 198 -6.42 14.38 -8.84
N THR A 199 -7.35 13.43 -8.75
CA THR A 199 -7.51 12.54 -7.59
C THR A 199 -6.62 11.32 -7.68
N PHE A 200 -6.35 10.67 -6.55
CA PHE A 200 -5.64 9.39 -6.52
C PHE A 200 -6.35 8.33 -7.36
N THR A 201 -7.67 8.21 -7.20
CA THR A 201 -8.49 7.23 -7.92
C THR A 201 -8.34 7.38 -9.43
N GLN A 202 -8.55 8.60 -9.96
CA GLN A 202 -8.37 8.85 -11.39
C GLN A 202 -6.97 8.50 -11.90
N TRP A 203 -5.93 8.86 -11.12
CA TRP A 203 -4.56 8.55 -11.49
C TRP A 203 -4.28 7.05 -11.47
N PHE A 204 -4.72 6.35 -10.42
CA PHE A 204 -4.52 4.91 -10.29
C PHE A 204 -5.22 4.15 -11.39
N ASP A 205 -6.50 4.43 -11.62
CA ASP A 205 -7.32 3.72 -12.62
C ASP A 205 -6.81 3.92 -14.06
N GLU A 206 -6.17 5.04 -14.36
CA GLU A 206 -5.60 5.30 -15.69
C GLU A 206 -4.20 4.68 -15.86
N THR A 207 -3.43 4.48 -14.78
CA THR A 207 -2.01 4.13 -14.87
C THR A 207 -1.65 2.75 -14.34
N HIS A 208 -2.58 2.04 -13.69
CA HIS A 208 -2.39 0.71 -13.11
C HIS A 208 -3.55 -0.21 -13.49
N ASP A 209 -3.28 -1.51 -13.57
CA ASP A 209 -4.29 -2.53 -13.91
C ASP A 209 -5.16 -2.94 -12.72
N GLY A 210 -4.73 -2.65 -11.49
CA GLY A 210 -5.47 -2.95 -10.27
C GLY A 210 -6.78 -2.20 -10.11
N THR A 211 -7.48 -2.47 -9.03
CA THR A 211 -8.76 -1.82 -8.68
C THR A 211 -8.60 -0.91 -7.47
N THR A 212 -9.05 0.34 -7.55
CA THR A 212 -9.15 1.22 -6.39
C THR A 212 -10.60 1.42 -5.96
N ILE A 213 -10.82 1.45 -4.65
CA ILE A 213 -12.13 1.73 -4.06
C ILE A 213 -12.00 2.82 -3.01
N THR A 214 -12.81 3.86 -3.17
CA THR A 214 -12.97 4.90 -2.16
C THR A 214 -13.99 4.46 -1.12
N VAL A 215 -13.56 4.42 0.13
CA VAL A 215 -14.38 4.14 1.30
C VAL A 215 -14.55 5.42 2.10
N GLU A 216 -15.78 5.86 2.24
CA GLU A 216 -16.14 7.04 3.01
C GLU A 216 -16.80 6.62 4.33
N LEU A 217 -16.13 6.80 5.44
CA LEU A 217 -16.76 6.64 6.75
C LEU A 217 -17.71 7.79 7.03
N GLY A 218 -18.64 7.59 7.96
CA GLY A 218 -19.48 8.67 8.46
C GLY A 218 -18.66 9.73 9.23
N ARG A 219 -19.24 10.90 9.45
CA ARG A 219 -18.58 12.03 10.10
C ARG A 219 -18.03 11.69 11.50
N LYS A 220 -18.77 10.90 12.27
CA LYS A 220 -18.42 10.50 13.64
C LYS A 220 -18.67 9.00 13.85
N PRO A 221 -17.85 8.12 13.26
CA PRO A 221 -17.98 6.69 13.50
C PRO A 221 -17.68 6.38 14.98
N THR A 222 -18.42 5.45 15.57
CA THR A 222 -18.21 5.07 16.97
C THR A 222 -16.88 4.30 17.13
N ARG A 223 -16.32 4.37 18.33
CA ARG A 223 -15.11 3.57 18.66
C ARG A 223 -15.37 2.08 18.42
N ALA A 224 -16.51 1.57 18.87
CA ALA A 224 -16.90 0.17 18.68
C ALA A 224 -16.94 -0.22 17.19
N TYR A 225 -17.41 0.67 16.30
CA TYR A 225 -17.34 0.44 14.85
C TYR A 225 -15.90 0.35 14.35
N LEU A 226 -15.03 1.27 14.76
CA LEU A 226 -13.65 1.36 14.27
C LEU A 226 -12.75 0.22 14.79
N THR A 227 -13.11 -0.44 15.89
CA THR A 227 -12.30 -1.50 16.51
C THR A 227 -12.74 -2.92 16.16
N ARG A 228 -13.91 -3.09 15.54
CA ARG A 228 -14.41 -4.42 15.11
C ARG A 228 -13.92 -4.85 13.73
N THR A 229 -13.32 -3.92 12.99
CA THR A 229 -12.88 -4.09 11.59
C THR A 229 -11.42 -4.50 11.53
#